data_7dd35a23d36258e7706424487ae27a44
#
_entry.id   7dd35a23d36258e7706424487ae27a44
#
_cell.length_a   1.000
_cell.length_b   1.000
_cell.length_c   1.000
_cell.angle_alpha   90.00
_cell.angle_beta   90.00
_cell.angle_gamma   90.00
#
_symmetry.space_group_name_H-M   'P 1'
#
loop_
_entity.id
_entity.type
_entity.pdbx_description
1 polymer ?
#
loop_
_entity_poly.entity_id
_entity_poly.type
_entity_poly.pdbx_seq_one_letter_code
_entity_poly.pdbx_strand_id
1 'polypeptide(L)'
;MTPWTETCGQIRPLIEESDGAAAEVHHLEITDAKLHYHERTDEIYHIIDGHGRMLLDDEEVDLKPGLVIYVPRGVKHRAWGNLKVLVICIPAGVLKDVHEIGEPPHTA
;
A
#
# COMPACT_ATOMS: atom_id res chain seq x y z
N MET A 1 4.68 -17.41 -7.48
CA MET A 1 3.40 -16.96 -6.94
C MET A 1 2.73 -16.01 -7.93
N THR A 2 1.45 -16.17 -8.16
CA THR A 2 0.73 -15.40 -9.18
C THR A 2 0.31 -14.06 -8.63
N PRO A 3 0.62 -12.93 -9.29
CA PRO A 3 0.12 -11.63 -8.88
C PRO A 3 -1.39 -11.54 -9.05
N TRP A 4 -2.04 -10.72 -8.23
CA TRP A 4 -3.46 -10.40 -8.40
C TRP A 4 -3.69 -8.91 -8.19
N THR A 5 -4.89 -8.44 -8.58
CA THR A 5 -5.26 -7.04 -8.47
C THR A 5 -5.98 -6.81 -7.15
N GLU A 6 -5.57 -5.78 -6.44
CA GLU A 6 -6.14 -5.36 -5.17
C GLU A 6 -6.47 -3.86 -5.20
N THR A 7 -7.00 -3.35 -4.09
CA THR A 7 -7.30 -1.91 -3.93
C THR A 7 -6.12 -1.02 -4.30
N CYS A 8 -4.90 -1.43 -3.95
CA CYS A 8 -3.69 -0.66 -4.20
C CYS A 8 -3.10 -0.88 -5.59
N GLY A 9 -3.53 -1.93 -6.31
CA GLY A 9 -2.96 -2.27 -7.61
C GLY A 9 -2.65 -3.76 -7.69
N GLN A 10 -1.60 -4.11 -8.41
CA GLN A 10 -1.20 -5.50 -8.60
C GLN A 10 -0.27 -5.95 -7.47
N ILE A 11 -0.66 -7.01 -6.75
CA ILE A 11 0.07 -7.53 -5.60
C ILE A 11 0.73 -8.86 -5.93
N ARG A 12 2.00 -8.99 -5.49
CA ARG A 12 2.69 -10.27 -5.46
C ARG A 12 3.20 -10.48 -4.05
N PRO A 13 2.62 -11.43 -3.28
CA PRO A 13 3.13 -11.74 -1.95
C PRO A 13 4.52 -12.35 -2.00
N LEU A 14 5.40 -11.91 -1.11
CA LEU A 14 6.78 -12.40 -1.02
C LEU A 14 7.00 -13.14 0.30
N ILE A 15 6.50 -12.59 1.40
CA ILE A 15 6.54 -13.21 2.72
C ILE A 15 5.13 -13.13 3.29
N GLU A 16 4.64 -14.26 3.79
CA GLU A 16 3.27 -14.37 4.28
C GLU A 16 3.26 -14.99 5.68
N GLU A 17 2.10 -14.93 6.34
CA GLU A 17 1.91 -15.56 7.64
C GLU A 17 2.27 -17.05 7.62
N SER A 18 1.95 -17.74 6.54
CA SER A 18 2.25 -19.16 6.39
C SER A 18 3.75 -19.47 6.44
N ASP A 19 4.60 -18.46 6.25
CA ASP A 19 6.05 -18.61 6.41
C ASP A 19 6.49 -18.52 7.86
N GLY A 20 5.55 -18.26 8.78
CA GLY A 20 5.85 -18.07 10.20
C GLY A 20 6.36 -16.67 10.54
N ALA A 21 6.21 -15.73 9.64
CA ALA A 21 6.73 -14.37 9.82
C ALA A 21 5.77 -13.52 10.66
N ALA A 22 6.33 -12.57 11.41
CA ALA A 22 5.55 -11.62 12.20
C ALA A 22 4.96 -10.51 11.34
N ALA A 23 5.52 -10.28 10.17
CA ALA A 23 5.06 -9.29 9.20
C ALA A 23 4.92 -9.94 7.83
N GLU A 24 4.09 -9.33 6.98
CA GLU A 24 4.01 -9.74 5.58
C GLU A 24 4.75 -8.74 4.72
N VAL A 25 5.32 -9.22 3.62
CA VAL A 25 5.99 -8.36 2.65
C VAL A 25 5.41 -8.67 1.28
N HIS A 26 4.94 -7.62 0.61
CA HIS A 26 4.34 -7.74 -0.70
C HIS A 26 5.02 -6.79 -1.68
N HIS A 27 5.14 -7.23 -2.93
CA HIS A 27 5.53 -6.36 -4.03
C HIS A 27 4.26 -5.83 -4.67
N LEU A 28 4.16 -4.51 -4.80
CA LEU A 28 3.02 -3.86 -5.43
C LEU A 28 3.45 -3.06 -6.65
N GLU A 29 2.63 -3.14 -7.69
CA GLU A 29 2.67 -2.20 -8.81
C GLU A 29 1.43 -1.33 -8.71
N ILE A 30 1.62 -0.03 -8.55
CA ILE A 30 0.55 0.93 -8.30
C ILE A 30 0.46 1.92 -9.45
N THR A 31 -0.76 2.12 -9.97
CA THR A 31 -1.05 3.19 -10.92
C THR A 31 -2.06 4.17 -10.34
N ASP A 32 -3.16 3.67 -9.79
CA ASP A 32 -4.19 4.53 -9.21
C ASP A 32 -4.94 3.75 -8.13
N ALA A 33 -4.40 3.78 -6.92
CA ALA A 33 -5.01 3.11 -5.79
C ALA A 33 -6.25 3.86 -5.33
N LYS A 34 -7.20 3.13 -4.76
CA LYS A 34 -8.39 3.73 -4.14
C LYS A 34 -8.05 4.23 -2.76
N LEU A 35 -8.71 5.29 -2.34
CA LEU A 35 -8.57 5.80 -0.98
C LEU A 35 -9.08 4.75 0.01
N HIS A 36 -8.26 4.39 0.97
CA HIS A 36 -8.59 3.36 1.95
C HIS A 36 -7.76 3.53 3.22
N TYR A 37 -8.13 2.76 4.24
CA TYR A 37 -7.37 2.69 5.48
C TYR A 37 -7.43 1.29 6.06
N HIS A 38 -6.56 1.01 7.02
CA HIS A 38 -6.53 -0.25 7.75
C HIS A 38 -6.70 0.04 9.23
N GLU A 39 -7.50 -0.76 9.92
CA GLU A 39 -7.77 -0.56 11.35
C GLU A 39 -6.83 -1.34 12.26
N ARG A 40 -6.27 -2.44 11.75
CA ARG A 40 -5.49 -3.38 12.55
C ARG A 40 -4.10 -3.63 11.98
N THR A 41 -3.71 -2.90 10.95
CA THR A 41 -2.47 -3.13 10.22
C THR A 41 -1.73 -1.82 10.06
N ASP A 42 -0.46 -1.84 10.45
CA ASP A 42 0.47 -0.77 10.08
C ASP A 42 1.15 -1.16 8.78
N GLU A 43 1.45 -0.20 7.93
CA GLU A 43 2.13 -0.45 6.67
C GLU A 43 3.38 0.41 6.54
N ILE A 44 4.40 -0.17 5.92
CA ILE A 44 5.61 0.56 5.54
C ILE A 44 5.78 0.34 4.04
N TYR A 45 5.85 1.45 3.28
CA TYR A 45 6.07 1.42 1.85
C TYR A 45 7.51 1.76 1.56
N HIS A 46 8.19 0.92 0.81
CA HIS A 46 9.53 1.22 0.29
C HIS A 46 9.43 1.35 -1.22
N ILE A 47 9.69 2.55 -1.73
CA ILE A 47 9.58 2.85 -3.16
C ILE A 47 10.82 2.29 -3.87
N ILE A 48 10.60 1.33 -4.77
CA ILE A 48 11.69 0.66 -5.47
C ILE A 48 11.98 1.37 -6.79
N ASP A 49 10.92 1.69 -7.55
CA ASP A 49 11.07 2.23 -8.89
C ASP A 49 9.85 3.07 -9.25
N GLY A 50 10.03 3.96 -10.21
CA GLY A 50 8.97 4.79 -10.73
C GLY A 50 8.81 6.11 -10.00
N HIS A 51 7.72 6.80 -10.31
CA HIS A 51 7.38 8.09 -9.71
C HIS A 51 5.88 8.16 -9.47
N GLY A 52 5.50 8.91 -8.47
CA GLY A 52 4.10 9.13 -8.15
C GLY A 52 3.93 10.04 -6.96
N ARG A 53 2.72 10.02 -6.44
CA ARG A 53 2.36 10.80 -5.25
C ARG A 53 1.54 9.94 -4.33
N MET A 54 1.47 10.33 -3.06
CA MET A 54 0.68 9.63 -2.07
C MET A 54 -0.05 10.64 -1.20
N LEU A 55 -1.33 10.39 -0.98
CA LEU A 55 -2.14 11.12 -0.02
C LEU A 55 -2.15 10.36 1.30
N LEU A 56 -1.82 11.04 2.40
CA LEU A 56 -1.84 10.50 3.76
C LEU A 56 -2.75 11.43 4.58
N ASP A 57 -3.96 10.99 4.85
CA ASP A 57 -5.05 11.82 5.36
C ASP A 57 -5.26 13.05 4.46
N ASP A 58 -4.77 14.21 4.85
CA ASP A 58 -4.87 15.43 4.03
C ASP A 58 -3.52 15.95 3.54
N GLU A 59 -2.44 15.18 3.77
CA GLU A 59 -1.10 15.54 3.33
C GLU A 59 -0.73 14.78 2.07
N GLU A 60 -0.20 15.49 1.07
CA GLU A 60 0.22 14.90 -0.19
C GLU A 60 1.74 14.96 -0.30
N VAL A 61 2.36 13.83 -0.62
CA VAL A 61 3.82 13.73 -0.71
C VAL A 61 4.25 13.14 -2.06
N ASP A 62 5.40 13.58 -2.54
CA ASP A 62 6.02 13.00 -3.73
C ASP A 62 6.67 11.66 -3.38
N LEU A 63 6.54 10.71 -4.29
CA LEU A 63 7.16 9.39 -4.18
C LEU A 63 8.22 9.23 -5.26
N LYS A 64 9.40 8.79 -4.84
CA LYS A 64 10.52 8.49 -5.73
C LYS A 64 11.33 7.32 -5.14
N PRO A 65 12.15 6.64 -5.96
CA PRO A 65 12.91 5.51 -5.48
C PRO A 65 13.77 5.83 -4.26
N GLY A 66 13.80 4.91 -3.31
CA GLY A 66 14.57 5.03 -2.08
C GLY A 66 13.80 5.59 -0.90
N LEU A 67 12.62 6.19 -1.11
CA LEU A 67 11.81 6.68 -0.01
C LEU A 67 11.14 5.54 0.74
N VAL A 68 10.98 5.74 2.04
CA VAL A 68 10.22 4.85 2.92
C VAL A 68 9.11 5.69 3.56
N ILE A 69 7.88 5.20 3.45
CA ILE A 69 6.70 5.89 3.98
C ILE A 69 6.06 4.99 5.03
N TYR A 70 5.86 5.52 6.22
CA TYR A 70 5.13 4.83 7.27
C TYR A 70 3.66 5.23 7.24
N VAL A 71 2.77 4.25 7.13
CA VAL A 71 1.33 4.45 7.15
C VAL A 71 0.77 3.74 8.38
N PRO A 72 0.58 4.46 9.48
CA PRO A 72 -0.02 3.87 10.69
C PRO A 72 -1.44 3.42 10.42
N ARG A 73 -1.90 2.45 11.23
CA ARG A 73 -3.30 2.04 11.17
C ARG A 73 -4.22 3.26 11.38
N GLY A 74 -5.33 3.28 10.67
CA GLY A 74 -6.30 4.36 10.72
C GLY A 74 -6.03 5.52 9.76
N VAL A 75 -4.84 5.62 9.20
CA VAL A 75 -4.51 6.70 8.28
C VAL A 75 -5.11 6.39 6.89
N LYS A 76 -5.93 7.31 6.40
CA LYS A 76 -6.51 7.19 5.06
C LYS A 76 -5.44 7.51 4.04
N HIS A 77 -5.28 6.65 3.04
CA HIS A 77 -4.21 6.83 2.09
C HIS A 77 -4.56 6.30 0.71
N ARG A 78 -3.90 6.86 -0.28
CA ARG A 78 -3.90 6.37 -1.66
C ARG A 78 -2.61 6.81 -2.34
N ALA A 79 -2.13 5.99 -3.27
CA ALA A 79 -0.98 6.33 -4.10
C ALA A 79 -1.38 6.24 -5.56
N TRP A 80 -0.77 7.06 -6.40
CA TRP A 80 -1.01 7.03 -7.85
C TRP A 80 0.26 7.42 -8.60
N GLY A 81 0.26 7.13 -9.88
CA GLY A 81 1.39 7.37 -10.77
C GLY A 81 1.82 6.11 -11.48
N ASN A 82 3.09 5.80 -11.41
CA ASN A 82 3.65 4.57 -11.96
C ASN A 82 4.74 4.10 -11.00
N LEU A 83 4.35 3.22 -10.06
CA LEU A 83 5.18 2.88 -8.91
C LEU A 83 5.36 1.38 -8.77
N LYS A 84 6.58 0.98 -8.37
CA LYS A 84 6.86 -0.36 -7.87
C LYS A 84 7.35 -0.20 -6.45
N VAL A 85 6.68 -0.88 -5.51
CA VAL A 85 6.95 -0.72 -4.09
C VAL A 85 7.00 -2.07 -3.38
N LEU A 86 7.74 -2.12 -2.27
CA LEU A 86 7.56 -3.17 -1.27
C LEU A 86 6.69 -2.60 -0.17
N VAL A 87 5.68 -3.37 0.23
CA VAL A 87 4.83 -3.00 1.36
C VAL A 87 5.04 -4.03 2.45
N ILE A 88 5.38 -3.57 3.64
CA ILE A 88 5.51 -4.40 4.83
C ILE A 88 4.26 -4.16 5.68
N CYS A 89 3.50 -5.23 5.95
CA CYS A 89 2.26 -5.18 6.70
C CYS A 89 2.47 -5.82 8.07
N ILE A 90 2.14 -5.13 9.14
CA ILE A 90 2.37 -5.54 10.52
C ILE A 90 1.07 -5.45 11.30
N PRO A 91 0.62 -6.54 11.95
CA PRO A 91 1.17 -7.90 11.95
C PRO A 91 0.79 -8.68 10.71
N ALA A 92 1.38 -9.85 10.56
CA ALA A 92 0.97 -10.79 9.53
C ALA A 92 -0.41 -11.39 9.83
N GLY A 93 -1.08 -11.87 8.78
CA GLY A 93 -2.29 -12.66 8.93
C GLY A 93 -3.57 -11.91 9.23
N VAL A 94 -3.57 -10.58 9.12
CA VAL A 94 -4.79 -9.80 9.30
C VAL A 94 -5.61 -9.84 8.03
N LEU A 95 -6.85 -10.34 8.14
CA LEU A 95 -7.76 -10.50 7.01
C LEU A 95 -8.84 -9.42 7.03
N LYS A 96 -9.34 -9.05 5.85
CA LYS A 96 -10.49 -8.15 5.69
C LYS A 96 -10.32 -6.83 6.40
N ASP A 97 -9.13 -6.25 6.31
CA ASP A 97 -8.79 -5.01 6.98
C ASP A 97 -8.54 -3.87 5.98
N VAL A 98 -9.07 -3.97 4.78
CA VAL A 98 -9.03 -2.90 3.78
C VAL A 98 -10.40 -2.24 3.75
N HIS A 99 -10.45 -0.96 4.14
CA HIS A 99 -11.70 -0.20 4.22
C HIS A 99 -11.64 0.90 3.17
N GLU A 100 -12.28 0.67 2.03
CA GLU A 100 -12.33 1.65 0.94
C GLU A 100 -13.30 2.76 1.29
N ILE A 101 -12.90 3.98 0.97
CA ILE A 101 -13.71 5.18 1.20
C ILE A 101 -14.25 5.63 -0.15
N GLY A 102 -15.59 5.72 -0.24
CA GLY A 102 -16.20 6.25 -1.45
C GLY A 102 -15.84 7.72 -1.63
N GLU A 103 -15.25 8.04 -2.77
CA GLU A 103 -14.87 9.41 -3.11
C GLU A 103 -15.07 9.62 -4.61
N PRO A 104 -15.19 10.90 -5.05
CA PRO A 104 -15.19 11.17 -6.48
C PRO A 104 -13.89 10.67 -7.11
N PRO A 105 -13.91 10.30 -8.40
CA PRO A 105 -12.69 9.95 -9.11
C PRO A 105 -11.65 11.04 -8.94
N HIS A 106 -10.39 10.63 -8.85
CA HIS A 106 -9.30 11.58 -8.76
C HIS A 106 -9.17 12.30 -10.09
N THR A 107 -9.38 13.60 -10.06
CA THR A 107 -9.15 14.45 -11.23
C THR A 107 -7.84 15.16 -11.01
N ALA A 108 -6.87 14.78 -11.81
CA ALA A 108 -5.52 15.32 -11.70
C ALA A 108 -5.51 16.85 -11.82
#